data_dcf87617cf251da065b8425caebea239
#
_entry.id   dcf87617cf251da065b8425caebea239
#
_cell.length_a   1.000
_cell.length_b   1.000
_cell.length_c   1.000
_cell.angle_alpha   90.00
_cell.angle_beta   90.00
_cell.angle_gamma   90.00
#
_symmetry.space_group_name_H-M   'P 1'
#
loop_
_entity.id
_entity.type
_entity.pdbx_description
1 polymer ?
#
loop_
_entity_poly.entity_id
_entity_poly.type
_entity_poly.pdbx_seq_one_letter_code
_entity_poly.pdbx_strand_id
1 'polypeptide(L)'
;MTPQENTTIIKSLALAHGFILAGVAGARKLEEENDHLNEWLDQGYHGDMNYMARNKDLRLDATLLVPGAKSVICLAYNYYVHREMTEGIPKIAMYARGKDYHKVLKKKLKLLWTDIKKAIDINAAGRYFVDSAPVMERQWAELAGLGWTGKNTLLINPKLGSYFFLAEIICDIETVPDVPIKDHCGTCTKCIDACPTRAIEDAGYLLKANQCISYFTIESRAEIPVEYHAALDGWLFGCDICQQVCPWNRFSIEQNNDSFEAGIEFQKLTYEKWMEMTKEEFEDTLHQTPIKRMGYDRMKMVLHLIQSNQ
;
A
#
# COMPACT_ATOMS: atom_id res chain seq x y z
N MET A 1 18.53 11.92 -25.88
CA MET A 1 17.13 12.35 -25.69
C MET A 1 17.09 13.44 -24.64
N THR A 2 16.16 14.37 -24.74
CA THR A 2 15.95 15.42 -23.73
C THR A 2 15.21 14.85 -22.51
N PRO A 3 15.33 15.47 -21.32
CA PRO A 3 14.60 15.04 -20.13
C PRO A 3 13.07 14.99 -20.35
N GLN A 4 12.52 15.88 -21.17
CA GLN A 4 11.09 15.87 -21.51
C GLN A 4 10.70 14.66 -22.36
N GLU A 5 11.50 14.29 -23.35
CA GLU A 5 11.29 13.07 -24.15
C GLU A 5 11.35 11.84 -23.27
N ASN A 6 12.33 11.75 -22.34
CA ASN A 6 12.44 10.66 -21.39
C ASN A 6 11.17 10.51 -20.54
N THR A 7 10.66 11.61 -19.97
CA THR A 7 9.42 11.62 -19.18
C THR A 7 8.25 11.08 -20.00
N THR A 8 8.11 11.52 -21.24
CA THR A 8 7.01 11.11 -22.13
C THR A 8 7.09 9.60 -22.46
N ILE A 9 8.28 9.11 -22.80
CA ILE A 9 8.52 7.67 -23.08
C ILE A 9 8.22 6.82 -21.85
N ILE A 10 8.74 7.20 -20.68
CA ILE A 10 8.54 6.46 -19.43
C ILE A 10 7.04 6.32 -19.12
N LYS A 11 6.29 7.42 -19.16
CA LYS A 11 4.85 7.40 -18.89
C LYS A 11 4.07 6.56 -19.90
N SER A 12 4.42 6.67 -21.17
CA SER A 12 3.79 5.87 -22.23
C SER A 12 4.03 4.37 -22.04
N LEU A 13 5.27 3.97 -21.74
CA LEU A 13 5.63 2.59 -21.45
C LEU A 13 4.93 2.07 -20.19
N ALA A 14 4.85 2.88 -19.13
CA ALA A 14 4.16 2.50 -17.89
C ALA A 14 2.69 2.17 -18.16
N LEU A 15 1.98 3.00 -18.91
CA LEU A 15 0.60 2.75 -19.30
C LEU A 15 0.47 1.48 -20.17
N ALA A 16 1.39 1.28 -21.12
CA ALA A 16 1.42 0.07 -21.94
C ALA A 16 1.67 -1.23 -21.14
N HIS A 17 2.38 -1.13 -20.00
CA HIS A 17 2.55 -2.23 -19.06
C HIS A 17 1.39 -2.40 -18.06
N GLY A 18 0.31 -1.62 -18.21
CA GLY A 18 -0.93 -1.73 -17.45
C GLY A 18 -0.92 -1.00 -16.10
N PHE A 19 0.04 -0.10 -15.86
CA PHE A 19 -0.08 0.84 -14.75
C PHE A 19 -1.12 1.90 -15.10
N ILE A 20 -1.95 2.31 -14.12
CA ILE A 20 -3.04 3.26 -14.35
C ILE A 20 -2.62 4.72 -14.17
N LEU A 21 -1.53 4.93 -13.43
CA LEU A 21 -0.89 6.22 -13.25
C LEU A 21 0.63 6.05 -13.35
N ALA A 22 1.28 7.06 -13.90
CA ALA A 22 2.73 7.20 -13.91
C ALA A 22 3.09 8.67 -13.76
N GLY A 23 3.99 8.95 -12.83
CA GLY A 23 4.52 10.29 -12.58
C GLY A 23 6.00 10.21 -12.23
N VAL A 24 6.66 11.35 -12.22
CA VAL A 24 8.09 11.44 -11.98
C VAL A 24 8.40 12.54 -10.99
N ALA A 25 9.25 12.24 -10.00
CA ALA A 25 9.85 13.23 -9.10
C ALA A 25 11.38 13.26 -9.28
N GLY A 26 12.00 14.39 -8.98
CA GLY A 26 13.47 14.48 -8.91
C GLY A 26 13.98 13.73 -7.69
N ALA A 27 14.99 12.86 -7.86
CA ALA A 27 15.58 12.14 -6.74
C ALA A 27 16.34 13.10 -5.83
N ARG A 28 16.03 13.08 -4.53
CA ARG A 28 16.62 13.95 -3.52
C ARG A 28 16.43 13.36 -2.12
N LYS A 29 16.95 13.99 -1.12
CA LYS A 29 16.58 13.76 0.26
C LYS A 29 15.24 14.46 0.56
N LEU A 30 14.35 13.78 1.29
CA LEU A 30 13.05 14.27 1.75
C LEU A 30 13.24 14.94 3.13
N GLU A 31 13.78 16.17 3.15
CA GLU A 31 14.09 16.87 4.40
C GLU A 31 12.83 17.13 5.24
N GLU A 32 11.74 17.47 4.57
CA GLU A 32 10.43 17.76 5.18
C GLU A 32 9.82 16.54 5.89
N GLU A 33 10.15 15.33 5.47
CA GLU A 33 9.62 14.09 6.05
C GLU A 33 10.45 13.60 7.25
N ASN A 34 11.65 14.14 7.45
CA ASN A 34 12.53 13.71 8.52
C ASN A 34 11.91 13.93 9.91
N ASP A 35 11.36 15.11 10.14
CA ASP A 35 10.80 15.48 11.45
C ASP A 35 9.49 14.73 11.71
N HIS A 36 8.62 14.60 10.68
CA HIS A 36 7.41 13.80 10.76
C HIS A 36 7.68 12.34 11.11
N LEU A 37 8.68 11.72 10.44
CA LEU A 37 9.04 10.32 10.71
C LEU A 37 9.65 10.16 12.11
N ASN A 38 10.50 11.11 12.55
CA ASN A 38 11.08 11.07 13.90
C ASN A 38 9.99 11.16 14.96
N GLU A 39 9.11 12.16 14.88
CA GLU A 39 8.03 12.34 15.84
C GLU A 39 7.14 11.08 15.92
N TRP A 40 6.78 10.51 14.76
CA TRP A 40 5.98 9.28 14.70
C TRP A 40 6.67 8.08 15.37
N LEU A 41 7.99 7.95 15.20
CA LEU A 41 8.81 6.90 15.82
C LEU A 41 8.96 7.13 17.31
N ASP A 42 9.23 8.37 17.73
CA ASP A 42 9.45 8.75 19.15
C ASP A 42 8.17 8.58 19.99
N GLN A 43 7.00 8.79 19.37
CA GLN A 43 5.69 8.52 19.99
C GLN A 43 5.35 7.02 20.04
N GLY A 44 6.18 6.14 19.47
CA GLY A 44 5.93 4.70 19.42
C GLY A 44 4.76 4.29 18.54
N TYR A 45 4.27 5.15 17.66
CA TYR A 45 3.11 4.88 16.80
C TYR A 45 3.35 3.76 15.79
N HIS A 46 4.61 3.40 15.54
CA HIS A 46 4.99 2.27 14.67
C HIS A 46 4.75 0.89 15.31
N GLY A 47 4.52 0.80 16.63
CA GLY A 47 4.37 -0.48 17.32
C GLY A 47 5.57 -1.42 17.08
N ASP A 48 5.30 -2.68 16.71
CA ASP A 48 6.33 -3.70 16.45
C ASP A 48 7.05 -3.54 15.09
N MET A 49 6.68 -2.54 14.29
CA MET A 49 7.27 -2.30 12.96
C MET A 49 8.66 -1.64 13.04
N ASN A 50 9.58 -2.26 13.80
CA ASN A 50 10.95 -1.76 14.01
C ASN A 50 11.74 -1.54 12.72
N TYR A 51 11.30 -2.14 11.60
CA TYR A 51 11.88 -1.90 10.28
C TYR A 51 11.66 -0.47 9.78
N MET A 52 10.72 0.28 10.35
CA MET A 52 10.51 1.70 10.05
C MET A 52 11.64 2.58 10.57
N ALA A 53 12.17 2.27 11.76
CA ALA A 53 13.31 2.97 12.33
C ALA A 53 14.64 2.55 11.69
N ARG A 54 14.74 1.26 11.27
CA ARG A 54 15.92 0.77 10.56
C ARG A 54 16.03 1.40 9.18
N ASN A 55 17.28 1.69 8.76
CA ASN A 55 17.56 2.28 7.44
C ASN A 55 16.81 3.60 7.17
N LYS A 56 16.59 4.41 8.21
CA LYS A 56 15.90 5.69 8.11
C LYS A 56 16.54 6.60 7.05
N ASP A 57 17.87 6.70 7.02
CA ASP A 57 18.57 7.54 6.04
C ASP A 57 18.29 7.09 4.59
N LEU A 58 18.30 5.77 4.34
CA LEU A 58 17.95 5.22 3.03
C LEU A 58 16.48 5.48 2.68
N ARG A 59 15.59 5.49 3.68
CA ARG A 59 14.17 5.76 3.51
C ARG A 59 13.92 7.22 3.09
N LEU A 60 14.67 8.13 3.69
CA LEU A 60 14.53 9.57 3.44
C LEU A 60 15.31 10.04 2.20
N ASP A 61 16.29 9.29 1.72
CA ASP A 61 17.15 9.73 0.63
C ASP A 61 17.25 8.68 -0.49
N ALA A 62 16.56 8.96 -1.59
CA ALA A 62 16.58 8.09 -2.77
C ALA A 62 17.98 7.96 -3.38
N THR A 63 18.85 8.95 -3.20
CA THR A 63 20.23 8.94 -3.77
C THR A 63 21.18 8.05 -3.00
N LEU A 64 20.91 7.82 -1.70
CA LEU A 64 21.61 6.82 -0.89
C LEU A 64 21.14 5.40 -1.21
N LEU A 65 19.84 5.24 -1.51
CA LEU A 65 19.25 3.94 -1.85
C LEU A 65 19.70 3.46 -3.23
N VAL A 66 19.83 4.40 -4.18
CA VAL A 66 20.34 4.17 -5.54
C VAL A 66 21.38 5.27 -5.87
N PRO A 67 22.67 5.00 -5.68
CA PRO A 67 23.72 5.98 -5.96
C PRO A 67 23.66 6.51 -7.39
N GLY A 68 23.73 7.83 -7.54
CA GLY A 68 23.63 8.50 -8.83
C GLY A 68 22.20 8.69 -9.34
N ALA A 69 21.19 8.34 -8.57
CA ALA A 69 19.79 8.54 -8.95
C ALA A 69 19.49 10.02 -9.23
N LYS A 70 18.75 10.28 -10.31
CA LYS A 70 18.26 11.60 -10.74
C LYS A 70 16.75 11.68 -10.70
N SER A 71 16.07 10.53 -10.83
CA SER A 71 14.61 10.46 -10.90
C SER A 71 14.05 9.31 -10.08
N VAL A 72 12.86 9.57 -9.52
CA VAL A 72 11.98 8.56 -8.93
C VAL A 72 10.72 8.50 -9.79
N ILE A 73 10.55 7.40 -10.51
CA ILE A 73 9.36 7.11 -11.32
C ILE A 73 8.37 6.42 -10.41
N CYS A 74 7.23 7.06 -10.15
CA CYS A 74 6.16 6.54 -9.31
C CYS A 74 5.02 6.01 -10.18
N LEU A 75 4.53 4.85 -9.83
CA LEU A 75 3.56 4.09 -10.59
C LEU A 75 2.42 3.66 -9.70
N ALA A 76 1.20 3.65 -10.23
CA ALA A 76 0.04 3.09 -9.53
C ALA A 76 -0.57 1.94 -10.34
N TYR A 77 -0.93 0.87 -9.64
CA TYR A 77 -1.54 -0.32 -10.23
C TYR A 77 -2.86 -0.65 -9.53
N ASN A 78 -3.96 -0.63 -10.28
CA ASN A 78 -5.31 -0.80 -9.75
C ASN A 78 -5.54 -2.20 -9.19
N TYR A 79 -6.17 -2.28 -7.99
CA TYR A 79 -6.65 -3.53 -7.40
C TYR A 79 -8.14 -3.51 -7.05
N TYR A 80 -8.83 -2.43 -7.37
CA TYR A 80 -10.24 -2.28 -7.02
C TYR A 80 -11.11 -3.32 -7.72
N VAL A 81 -11.90 -4.06 -6.93
CA VAL A 81 -12.95 -4.95 -7.40
C VAL A 81 -14.18 -4.70 -6.55
N HIS A 82 -15.28 -4.31 -7.17
CA HIS A 82 -16.53 -4.16 -6.44
C HIS A 82 -17.02 -5.54 -5.99
N ARG A 83 -17.05 -5.76 -4.69
CA ARG A 83 -17.60 -6.97 -4.08
C ARG A 83 -18.30 -6.62 -2.78
N GLU A 84 -19.54 -7.05 -2.68
CA GLU A 84 -20.28 -6.97 -1.43
C GLU A 84 -19.66 -7.89 -0.37
N MET A 85 -19.70 -7.44 0.87
CA MET A 85 -19.26 -8.24 2.01
C MET A 85 -20.38 -9.23 2.33
N THR A 86 -20.04 -10.50 2.36
CA THR A 86 -21.01 -11.58 2.66
C THR A 86 -21.03 -11.84 4.16
N GLU A 87 -22.21 -11.88 4.73
CA GLU A 87 -22.40 -12.26 6.13
C GLU A 87 -21.91 -13.71 6.36
N GLY A 88 -21.36 -13.97 7.54
CA GLY A 88 -20.79 -15.29 7.87
C GLY A 88 -19.41 -15.58 7.30
N ILE A 89 -18.80 -14.63 6.57
CA ILE A 89 -17.44 -14.74 6.03
C ILE A 89 -16.53 -13.69 6.67
N PRO A 90 -15.34 -14.06 7.17
CA PRO A 90 -14.39 -13.08 7.70
C PRO A 90 -14.00 -12.02 6.69
N LYS A 91 -13.93 -10.76 7.14
CA LYS A 91 -13.55 -9.63 6.30
C LYS A 91 -12.04 -9.64 6.02
N ILE A 92 -11.68 -9.47 4.76
CA ILE A 92 -10.30 -9.36 4.30
C ILE A 92 -10.18 -8.08 3.49
N ALA A 93 -9.14 -7.28 3.77
CA ALA A 93 -8.89 -6.06 3.02
C ALA A 93 -8.73 -6.34 1.52
N MET A 94 -9.29 -5.47 0.69
CA MET A 94 -9.43 -5.68 -0.75
C MET A 94 -8.09 -5.97 -1.44
N TYR A 95 -7.04 -5.27 -1.02
CA TYR A 95 -5.71 -5.44 -1.60
C TYR A 95 -5.13 -6.86 -1.42
N ALA A 96 -5.61 -7.58 -0.41
CA ALA A 96 -5.12 -8.91 -0.05
C ALA A 96 -5.95 -10.05 -0.63
N ARG A 97 -7.02 -9.74 -1.36
CA ARG A 97 -7.97 -10.74 -1.87
C ARG A 97 -7.48 -11.52 -3.10
N GLY A 98 -6.28 -11.28 -3.56
CA GLY A 98 -5.72 -11.92 -4.74
C GLY A 98 -4.32 -12.46 -4.53
N LYS A 99 -3.62 -12.65 -5.63
CA LYS A 99 -2.20 -13.02 -5.61
C LYS A 99 -1.36 -11.97 -4.92
N ASP A 100 -0.24 -12.41 -4.35
CA ASP A 100 0.75 -11.55 -3.74
C ASP A 100 1.25 -10.47 -4.73
N TYR A 101 0.78 -9.23 -4.51
CA TYR A 101 1.07 -8.09 -5.37
C TYR A 101 2.58 -7.78 -5.45
N HIS A 102 3.36 -8.10 -4.42
CA HIS A 102 4.81 -7.94 -4.47
C HIS A 102 5.42 -8.73 -5.63
N LYS A 103 4.99 -9.97 -5.81
CA LYS A 103 5.49 -10.83 -6.89
C LYS A 103 4.98 -10.39 -8.26
N VAL A 104 3.69 -10.04 -8.33
CA VAL A 104 3.05 -9.58 -9.57
C VAL A 104 3.69 -8.29 -10.07
N LEU A 105 3.80 -7.29 -9.21
CA LEU A 105 4.33 -5.98 -9.60
C LEU A 105 5.84 -6.02 -9.84
N LYS A 106 6.63 -6.75 -9.04
CA LYS A 106 8.06 -6.92 -9.32
C LYS A 106 8.33 -7.52 -10.69
N LYS A 107 7.51 -8.48 -11.14
CA LYS A 107 7.61 -9.04 -12.50
C LYS A 107 7.30 -7.98 -13.57
N LYS A 108 6.24 -7.19 -13.38
CA LYS A 108 5.87 -6.10 -14.29
C LYS A 108 6.93 -5.00 -14.34
N LEU A 109 7.44 -4.58 -13.19
CA LEU A 109 8.50 -3.57 -13.09
C LEU A 109 9.79 -4.02 -13.79
N LYS A 110 10.16 -5.30 -13.67
CA LYS A 110 11.31 -5.84 -14.40
C LYS A 110 11.17 -5.69 -15.90
N LEU A 111 9.99 -5.98 -16.44
CA LEU A 111 9.72 -5.84 -17.87
C LEU A 111 9.71 -4.36 -18.29
N LEU A 112 8.99 -3.53 -17.55
CA LEU A 112 8.95 -2.08 -17.78
C LEU A 112 10.35 -1.45 -17.75
N TRP A 113 11.15 -1.76 -16.73
CA TRP A 113 12.51 -1.25 -16.62
C TRP A 113 13.40 -1.68 -17.78
N THR A 114 13.23 -2.93 -18.24
CA THR A 114 13.93 -3.43 -19.43
C THR A 114 13.57 -2.63 -20.68
N ASP A 115 12.30 -2.30 -20.87
CA ASP A 115 11.85 -1.57 -22.06
C ASP A 115 12.20 -0.07 -21.98
N ILE A 116 12.16 0.54 -20.79
CA ILE A 116 12.70 1.90 -20.55
C ILE A 116 14.19 1.98 -20.94
N LYS A 117 14.98 1.02 -20.48
CA LYS A 117 16.40 0.96 -20.82
C LYS A 117 16.64 0.84 -22.34
N LYS A 118 15.91 0.00 -23.02
CA LYS A 118 16.01 -0.13 -24.49
C LYS A 118 15.61 1.14 -25.23
N ALA A 119 14.60 1.84 -24.71
CA ALA A 119 14.06 3.03 -25.37
C ALA A 119 14.88 4.29 -25.11
N ILE A 120 15.54 4.42 -23.95
CA ILE A 120 16.23 5.65 -23.52
C ILE A 120 17.73 5.47 -23.47
N ASP A 121 18.23 4.60 -22.59
CA ASP A 121 19.65 4.28 -22.44
C ASP A 121 19.81 2.85 -21.91
N ILE A 122 20.40 1.98 -22.71
CA ILE A 122 20.61 0.57 -22.35
C ILE A 122 21.53 0.40 -21.13
N ASN A 123 22.40 1.38 -20.84
CA ASN A 123 23.33 1.38 -19.72
C ASN A 123 22.77 2.05 -18.47
N ALA A 124 21.54 2.62 -18.53
CA ALA A 124 20.94 3.29 -17.38
C ALA A 124 20.95 2.40 -16.15
N ALA A 125 21.38 2.98 -15.02
CA ALA A 125 21.38 2.35 -13.72
C ALA A 125 20.09 2.69 -12.96
N GLY A 126 19.54 1.70 -12.28
CA GLY A 126 18.31 1.90 -11.48
C GLY A 126 17.87 0.62 -10.80
N ARG A 127 16.96 0.81 -9.84
CA ARG A 127 16.33 -0.28 -9.09
C ARG A 127 14.84 -0.02 -8.99
N TYR A 128 14.06 -1.09 -8.93
CA TYR A 128 12.62 -1.03 -8.76
C TYR A 128 12.19 -1.63 -7.43
N PHE A 129 11.14 -1.05 -6.87
CA PHE A 129 10.67 -1.32 -5.52
C PHE A 129 9.14 -1.51 -5.52
N VAL A 130 8.68 -2.31 -4.57
CA VAL A 130 7.26 -2.49 -4.21
C VAL A 130 7.23 -2.79 -2.72
N ASP A 131 6.69 -1.91 -1.91
CA ASP A 131 6.40 -2.03 -0.47
C ASP A 131 7.61 -2.41 0.42
N SER A 132 8.30 -3.50 0.15
CA SER A 132 9.25 -4.14 1.06
C SER A 132 10.65 -3.49 1.14
N ALA A 133 10.84 -2.28 0.62
CA ALA A 133 12.10 -1.52 0.67
C ALA A 133 11.97 -0.26 1.53
N PRO A 134 13.10 0.33 1.99
CA PRO A 134 13.06 1.59 2.71
C PRO A 134 12.83 2.77 1.74
N VAL A 135 11.63 2.85 1.16
CA VAL A 135 11.16 3.92 0.28
C VAL A 135 9.93 4.57 0.90
N MET A 136 9.86 5.89 0.85
CA MET A 136 8.68 6.67 1.25
C MET A 136 7.72 6.74 0.06
N GLU A 137 7.10 5.59 -0.31
CA GLU A 137 6.34 5.42 -1.55
C GLU A 137 5.24 6.48 -1.72
N ARG A 138 4.46 6.78 -0.67
CA ARG A 138 3.38 7.77 -0.74
C ARG A 138 3.91 9.18 -0.96
N GLN A 139 4.96 9.56 -0.27
CA GLN A 139 5.59 10.88 -0.40
C GLN A 139 6.18 11.07 -1.81
N TRP A 140 6.86 10.05 -2.33
CA TRP A 140 7.35 10.09 -3.71
C TRP A 140 6.21 10.16 -4.71
N ALA A 141 5.14 9.39 -4.52
CA ALA A 141 3.99 9.39 -5.41
C ALA A 141 3.22 10.74 -5.37
N GLU A 142 3.17 11.41 -4.21
CA GLU A 142 2.63 12.78 -4.07
C GLU A 142 3.50 13.79 -4.83
N LEU A 143 4.81 13.76 -4.62
CA LEU A 143 5.76 14.62 -5.37
C LEU A 143 5.72 14.38 -6.87
N ALA A 144 5.45 13.14 -7.29
CA ALA A 144 5.29 12.77 -8.69
C ALA A 144 3.88 13.07 -9.26
N GLY A 145 3.02 13.75 -8.50
CA GLY A 145 1.70 14.18 -8.97
C GLY A 145 0.68 13.06 -9.17
N LEU A 146 0.84 11.90 -8.51
CA LEU A 146 -0.14 10.81 -8.60
C LEU A 146 -1.41 11.08 -7.78
N GLY A 147 -1.31 11.93 -6.77
CA GLY A 147 -2.40 12.24 -5.85
C GLY A 147 -1.91 13.11 -4.70
N TRP A 148 -2.67 13.13 -3.63
CA TRP A 148 -2.29 13.75 -2.35
C TRP A 148 -2.43 12.75 -1.21
N THR A 149 -1.67 12.92 -0.15
CA THR A 149 -1.86 12.16 1.09
C THR A 149 -3.11 12.66 1.80
N GLY A 150 -4.13 11.79 1.91
CA GLY A 150 -5.38 12.13 2.57
C GLY A 150 -5.29 12.09 4.11
N LYS A 151 -6.35 12.55 4.79
CA LYS A 151 -6.45 12.51 6.26
C LYS A 151 -6.34 11.08 6.83
N ASN A 152 -6.68 10.06 6.05
CA ASN A 152 -6.47 8.65 6.40
C ASN A 152 -5.05 8.13 6.08
N THR A 153 -4.13 9.01 5.75
CA THR A 153 -2.74 8.75 5.38
C THR A 153 -2.52 7.92 4.11
N LEU A 154 -3.54 7.67 3.32
CA LEU A 154 -3.43 6.99 2.03
C LEU A 154 -3.26 8.01 0.89
N LEU A 155 -2.60 7.60 -0.19
CA LEU A 155 -2.58 8.42 -1.40
C LEU A 155 -3.95 8.36 -2.09
N ILE A 156 -4.50 9.52 -2.41
CA ILE A 156 -5.81 9.67 -3.06
C ILE A 156 -5.62 10.36 -4.40
N ASN A 157 -6.11 9.72 -5.46
CA ASN A 157 -6.17 10.34 -6.79
C ASN A 157 -7.57 10.90 -7.07
N PRO A 158 -7.72 12.11 -7.65
CA PRO A 158 -9.02 12.74 -7.84
C PRO A 158 -9.94 12.00 -8.83
N LYS A 159 -9.41 11.10 -9.65
CA LYS A 159 -10.17 10.36 -10.68
C LYS A 159 -10.31 8.86 -10.39
N LEU A 160 -9.50 8.31 -9.47
CA LEU A 160 -9.37 6.87 -9.27
C LEU A 160 -9.56 6.45 -7.80
N GLY A 161 -9.71 7.42 -6.87
CA GLY A 161 -9.76 7.13 -5.45
C GLY A 161 -8.40 6.68 -4.90
N SER A 162 -8.38 5.66 -4.04
CA SER A 162 -7.17 5.18 -3.34
C SER A 162 -6.93 3.67 -3.45
N TYR A 163 -7.71 2.93 -4.25
CA TYR A 163 -7.59 1.48 -4.39
C TYR A 163 -6.56 1.08 -5.44
N PHE A 164 -5.29 1.45 -5.22
CA PHE A 164 -4.18 1.07 -6.07
C PHE A 164 -2.92 0.80 -5.25
N PHE A 165 -2.09 -0.10 -5.74
CA PHE A 165 -0.74 -0.32 -5.23
C PHE A 165 0.19 0.73 -5.78
N LEU A 166 1.20 1.11 -4.98
CA LEU A 166 2.32 1.93 -5.41
C LEU A 166 3.51 1.05 -5.82
N ALA A 167 4.32 1.57 -6.71
CA ALA A 167 5.58 0.96 -7.10
C ALA A 167 6.52 2.04 -7.64
N GLU A 168 7.82 1.89 -7.42
CA GLU A 168 8.81 2.88 -7.83
C GLU A 168 9.93 2.27 -8.65
N ILE A 169 10.46 3.09 -9.57
CA ILE A 169 11.77 2.88 -10.19
C ILE A 169 12.62 4.11 -9.87
N ILE A 170 13.71 3.91 -9.12
CA ILE A 170 14.69 4.95 -8.82
C ILE A 170 15.86 4.75 -9.78
N CYS A 171 16.24 5.77 -10.56
CA CYS A 171 17.20 5.64 -11.63
C CYS A 171 18.00 6.93 -11.92
N ASP A 172 19.08 6.79 -12.68
CA ASP A 172 19.95 7.86 -13.12
C ASP A 172 19.50 8.58 -14.41
N ILE A 173 18.36 8.17 -14.98
CA ILE A 173 17.76 8.85 -16.15
C ILE A 173 17.24 10.22 -15.72
N GLU A 174 17.66 11.27 -16.46
CA GLU A 174 17.12 12.62 -16.25
C GLU A 174 15.72 12.74 -16.84
N THR A 175 14.82 13.32 -16.04
CA THR A 175 13.41 13.55 -16.41
C THR A 175 13.00 14.97 -16.02
N VAL A 176 11.86 15.42 -16.55
CA VAL A 176 11.17 16.62 -16.04
C VAL A 176 10.18 16.18 -14.98
N PRO A 177 10.33 16.60 -13.72
CA PRO A 177 9.40 16.25 -12.65
C PRO A 177 7.98 16.74 -12.89
N ASP A 178 7.02 15.97 -12.42
CA ASP A 178 5.62 16.37 -12.37
C ASP A 178 5.35 17.34 -11.22
N VAL A 179 4.17 17.95 -11.25
CA VAL A 179 3.74 18.89 -10.21
C VAL A 179 2.81 18.17 -9.23
N PRO A 180 3.04 18.27 -7.92
CA PRO A 180 2.16 17.71 -6.90
C PRO A 180 0.70 18.20 -7.03
N ILE A 181 -0.23 17.32 -6.72
CA ILE A 181 -1.65 17.65 -6.64
C ILE A 181 -1.95 18.21 -5.25
N LYS A 182 -2.71 19.30 -5.17
CA LYS A 182 -3.13 19.89 -3.89
C LYS A 182 -4.07 18.94 -3.14
N ASP A 183 -4.06 19.03 -1.82
CA ASP A 183 -5.01 18.33 -0.97
C ASP A 183 -6.45 18.79 -1.23
N HIS A 184 -7.35 17.82 -1.32
CA HIS A 184 -8.79 18.01 -1.51
C HIS A 184 -9.63 17.37 -0.39
N CYS A 185 -9.04 17.01 0.75
CA CYS A 185 -9.79 16.52 1.92
C CYS A 185 -10.64 17.62 2.56
N GLY A 186 -10.14 18.87 2.57
CA GLY A 186 -10.86 20.02 3.10
C GLY A 186 -11.39 19.77 4.53
N THR A 187 -12.67 20.09 4.76
CA THR A 187 -13.35 19.90 6.06
C THR A 187 -13.88 18.49 6.29
N CYS A 188 -13.72 17.55 5.35
CA CYS A 188 -14.24 16.19 5.48
C CYS A 188 -13.50 15.41 6.59
N THR A 189 -14.26 14.73 7.47
CA THR A 189 -13.76 13.91 8.57
C THR A 189 -14.20 12.45 8.50
N LYS A 190 -14.87 12.02 7.42
CA LYS A 190 -15.52 10.70 7.34
C LYS A 190 -14.60 9.54 7.71
N CYS A 191 -13.34 9.54 7.30
CA CYS A 191 -12.39 8.47 7.61
C CYS A 191 -11.95 8.49 9.08
N ILE A 192 -11.90 9.67 9.70
CA ILE A 192 -11.59 9.85 11.13
C ILE A 192 -12.76 9.33 11.96
N ASP A 193 -13.98 9.79 11.65
CA ASP A 193 -15.20 9.45 12.37
C ASP A 193 -15.53 7.95 12.28
N ALA A 194 -15.24 7.32 11.13
CA ALA A 194 -15.52 5.91 10.91
C ALA A 194 -14.43 4.97 11.46
N CYS A 195 -13.27 5.47 11.88
CA CYS A 195 -12.22 4.62 12.41
C CYS A 195 -12.60 4.04 13.77
N PRO A 196 -12.89 2.73 13.90
CA PRO A 196 -13.46 2.18 15.13
C PRO A 196 -12.47 2.17 16.29
N THR A 197 -11.18 2.24 16.00
CA THR A 197 -10.11 2.28 17.00
C THR A 197 -9.56 3.69 17.24
N ARG A 198 -10.06 4.69 16.51
CA ARG A 198 -9.54 6.08 16.52
C ARG A 198 -8.03 6.15 16.26
N ALA A 199 -7.53 5.27 15.42
CA ALA A 199 -6.12 5.23 15.03
C ALA A 199 -5.70 6.43 14.18
N ILE A 200 -6.63 7.10 13.49
CA ILE A 200 -6.36 8.35 12.76
C ILE A 200 -6.51 9.52 13.74
N GLU A 201 -5.52 10.40 13.80
CA GLU A 201 -5.58 11.62 14.63
C GLU A 201 -6.76 12.52 14.24
N ASP A 202 -7.28 13.30 15.20
CA ASP A 202 -8.46 14.16 15.01
C ASP A 202 -8.24 15.21 13.90
N ALA A 203 -7.01 15.69 13.73
CA ALA A 203 -6.65 16.58 12.63
C ALA A 203 -6.50 15.85 11.28
N GLY A 204 -6.41 14.53 11.30
CA GLY A 204 -6.02 13.72 10.16
C GLY A 204 -4.51 13.71 9.90
N TYR A 205 -4.10 13.11 8.78
CA TYR A 205 -2.74 13.07 8.25
C TYR A 205 -1.71 12.32 9.10
N LEU A 206 -2.09 11.83 10.26
CA LEU A 206 -1.28 11.00 11.13
C LEU A 206 -2.04 9.76 11.56
N LEU A 207 -1.40 8.61 11.43
CA LEU A 207 -1.92 7.31 11.86
C LEU A 207 -1.10 6.77 13.02
N LYS A 208 -1.74 6.54 14.16
CA LYS A 208 -1.20 5.70 15.24
C LYS A 208 -1.30 4.24 14.81
N ALA A 209 -0.29 3.77 14.07
CA ALA A 209 -0.37 2.45 13.45
C ALA A 209 -0.57 1.34 14.50
N ASN A 210 0.03 1.48 15.69
CA ASN A 210 -0.14 0.58 16.83
C ASN A 210 -1.58 0.49 17.39
N GLN A 211 -2.53 1.28 16.87
CA GLN A 211 -3.96 1.21 17.18
C GLN A 211 -4.80 0.78 15.97
N CYS A 212 -4.20 0.62 14.78
CA CYS A 212 -4.93 0.27 13.56
C CYS A 212 -5.25 -1.21 13.49
N ILE A 213 -6.47 -1.56 13.05
CA ILE A 213 -6.88 -2.97 12.81
C ILE A 213 -5.92 -3.66 11.83
N SER A 214 -5.46 -2.96 10.79
CA SER A 214 -4.48 -3.53 9.84
C SER A 214 -3.17 -3.91 10.56
N TYR A 215 -2.68 -3.07 11.46
CA TYR A 215 -1.51 -3.41 12.27
C TYR A 215 -1.78 -4.61 13.17
N PHE A 216 -2.90 -4.64 13.88
CA PHE A 216 -3.24 -5.74 14.76
C PHE A 216 -3.34 -7.07 14.03
N THR A 217 -3.88 -7.08 12.83
CA THR A 217 -4.12 -8.33 12.07
C THR A 217 -2.93 -8.77 11.24
N ILE A 218 -1.98 -7.88 10.92
CA ILE A 218 -0.87 -8.18 9.99
C ILE A 218 0.50 -8.12 10.67
N GLU A 219 0.79 -7.02 11.39
CA GLU A 219 2.14 -6.66 11.81
C GLU A 219 2.44 -7.02 13.26
N SER A 220 1.46 -6.80 14.17
CA SER A 220 1.64 -7.04 15.60
C SER A 220 1.95 -8.50 15.90
N ARG A 221 2.85 -8.72 16.86
CA ARG A 221 3.17 -10.04 17.40
C ARG A 221 2.64 -10.22 18.82
N ALA A 222 2.22 -9.13 19.47
CA ALA A 222 1.62 -9.13 20.79
C ALA A 222 0.13 -9.49 20.73
N GLU A 223 -0.49 -9.76 21.86
CA GLU A 223 -1.94 -9.86 21.98
C GLU A 223 -2.60 -8.53 21.63
N ILE A 224 -3.79 -8.60 21.05
CA ILE A 224 -4.59 -7.39 20.77
C ILE A 224 -5.19 -6.92 22.10
N PRO A 225 -5.01 -5.65 22.49
CA PRO A 225 -5.61 -5.13 23.71
C PRO A 225 -7.14 -5.28 23.73
N VAL A 226 -7.70 -5.63 24.90
CA VAL A 226 -9.12 -5.99 25.07
C VAL A 226 -10.07 -4.89 24.59
N GLU A 227 -9.68 -3.63 24.77
CA GLU A 227 -10.45 -2.47 24.32
C GLU A 227 -10.66 -2.40 22.79
N TYR A 228 -9.84 -3.11 22.01
CA TYR A 228 -9.97 -3.16 20.54
C TYR A 228 -10.67 -4.42 20.01
N HIS A 229 -11.01 -5.39 20.88
CA HIS A 229 -11.60 -6.64 20.43
C HIS A 229 -12.91 -6.43 19.66
N ALA A 230 -13.82 -5.62 20.21
CA ALA A 230 -15.09 -5.30 19.53
C ALA A 230 -14.88 -4.50 18.23
N ALA A 231 -13.84 -3.68 18.18
CA ALA A 231 -13.50 -2.88 17.00
C ALA A 231 -12.99 -3.70 15.81
N LEU A 232 -12.58 -4.96 16.02
CA LEU A 232 -12.17 -5.84 14.92
C LEU A 232 -13.31 -6.07 13.91
N ASP A 233 -14.56 -6.04 14.34
CA ASP A 233 -15.77 -6.05 13.48
C ASP A 233 -15.66 -7.05 12.30
N GLY A 234 -15.21 -8.27 12.59
CA GLY A 234 -15.06 -9.31 11.56
C GLY A 234 -13.82 -9.22 10.65
N TRP A 235 -12.94 -8.22 10.81
CA TRP A 235 -11.72 -8.10 10.01
C TRP A 235 -10.66 -9.13 10.43
N LEU A 236 -10.49 -10.15 9.58
CA LEU A 236 -9.46 -11.18 9.76
C LEU A 236 -8.08 -10.69 9.31
N PHE A 237 -8.03 -9.93 8.21
CA PHE A 237 -6.77 -9.45 7.63
C PHE A 237 -6.93 -8.05 7.03
N GLY A 238 -6.15 -7.09 7.53
CA GLY A 238 -6.24 -5.70 7.10
C GLY A 238 -7.55 -5.03 7.51
N CYS A 239 -7.83 -3.85 6.96
CA CYS A 239 -9.06 -3.09 7.20
C CYS A 239 -9.23 -2.04 6.11
N ASP A 240 -10.42 -1.96 5.51
CA ASP A 240 -10.71 -0.98 4.45
C ASP A 240 -11.69 0.13 4.91
N ILE A 241 -12.07 0.21 6.20
CA ILE A 241 -13.12 1.13 6.67
C ILE A 241 -12.85 2.57 6.23
N CYS A 242 -11.64 3.09 6.47
CA CYS A 242 -11.30 4.46 6.11
C CYS A 242 -11.27 4.72 4.59
N GLN A 243 -11.04 3.69 3.77
CA GLN A 243 -11.15 3.75 2.31
C GLN A 243 -12.61 3.69 1.85
N GLN A 244 -13.41 2.79 2.44
CA GLN A 244 -14.82 2.59 2.06
C GLN A 244 -15.66 3.85 2.26
N VAL A 245 -15.42 4.59 3.35
CA VAL A 245 -16.16 5.84 3.64
C VAL A 245 -15.61 7.07 2.91
N CYS A 246 -14.45 6.94 2.27
CA CYS A 246 -13.83 8.06 1.57
C CYS A 246 -14.64 8.45 0.32
N PRO A 247 -15.14 9.71 0.22
CA PRO A 247 -15.97 10.12 -0.91
C PRO A 247 -15.23 10.09 -2.26
N TRP A 248 -13.90 10.11 -2.25
CA TRP A 248 -13.11 10.02 -3.46
C TRP A 248 -13.12 8.61 -4.07
N ASN A 249 -13.38 7.58 -3.28
CA ASN A 249 -13.45 6.20 -3.76
C ASN A 249 -14.71 5.88 -4.58
N ARG A 250 -15.68 6.79 -4.66
CA ARG A 250 -16.78 6.71 -5.64
C ARG A 250 -16.30 6.76 -7.09
N PHE A 251 -15.10 7.23 -7.33
CA PHE A 251 -14.46 7.29 -8.65
C PHE A 251 -13.59 6.07 -8.97
N SER A 252 -13.51 5.10 -8.06
CA SER A 252 -12.75 3.89 -8.29
C SER A 252 -13.33 3.10 -9.46
N ILE A 253 -12.47 2.65 -10.35
CA ILE A 253 -12.82 1.92 -11.56
C ILE A 253 -12.42 0.46 -11.36
N GLU A 254 -13.32 -0.47 -11.66
CA GLU A 254 -13.00 -1.90 -11.55
C GLU A 254 -11.80 -2.28 -12.42
N GLN A 255 -10.93 -3.10 -11.83
CA GLN A 255 -9.84 -3.68 -12.60
C GLN A 255 -10.34 -4.86 -13.43
N ASN A 256 -9.79 -5.00 -14.65
CA ASN A 256 -10.06 -6.13 -15.56
C ASN A 256 -8.82 -7.02 -15.67
N ASN A 257 -8.10 -7.26 -14.56
CA ASN A 257 -6.80 -7.91 -14.64
C ASN A 257 -6.79 -9.25 -13.91
N ASP A 258 -6.74 -10.34 -14.66
CA ASP A 258 -6.65 -11.73 -14.18
C ASP A 258 -5.44 -11.99 -13.25
N SER A 259 -4.46 -11.09 -13.23
CA SER A 259 -3.26 -11.26 -12.39
C SER A 259 -3.55 -11.33 -10.89
N PHE A 260 -4.70 -10.78 -10.44
CA PHE A 260 -5.14 -10.81 -9.05
C PHE A 260 -6.33 -11.75 -8.81
N GLU A 261 -6.91 -12.36 -9.85
CA GLU A 261 -8.11 -13.21 -9.69
C GLU A 261 -7.82 -14.61 -9.14
N ALA A 262 -6.59 -15.07 -9.17
CA ALA A 262 -6.25 -16.38 -8.65
C ALA A 262 -6.16 -16.38 -7.12
N GLY A 263 -6.90 -17.24 -6.48
CA GLY A 263 -6.94 -17.38 -5.02
C GLY A 263 -8.31 -17.05 -4.41
N ILE A 264 -9.33 -16.97 -5.23
CA ILE A 264 -10.70 -16.58 -4.84
C ILE A 264 -11.35 -17.58 -3.88
N GLU A 265 -10.91 -18.83 -3.88
CA GLU A 265 -11.51 -19.89 -3.04
C GLU A 265 -11.54 -19.53 -1.55
N PHE A 266 -10.45 -19.01 -0.99
CA PHE A 266 -10.38 -18.66 0.42
C PHE A 266 -11.33 -17.52 0.82
N GLN A 267 -11.73 -16.65 -0.12
CA GLN A 267 -12.64 -15.54 0.11
C GLN A 267 -14.09 -15.98 0.35
N LYS A 268 -14.41 -17.25 0.05
CA LYS A 268 -15.71 -17.87 0.25
C LYS A 268 -15.75 -18.76 1.51
N LEU A 269 -14.63 -18.89 2.21
CA LEU A 269 -14.54 -19.71 3.40
C LEU A 269 -15.31 -19.06 4.55
N THR A 270 -16.23 -19.78 5.15
CA THR A 270 -16.95 -19.36 6.36
C THR A 270 -16.01 -19.32 7.56
N TYR A 271 -16.46 -18.72 8.67
CA TYR A 271 -15.70 -18.70 9.92
C TYR A 271 -15.34 -20.12 10.38
N GLU A 272 -16.25 -21.08 10.28
CA GLU A 272 -16.03 -22.49 10.66
C GLU A 272 -14.88 -23.08 9.83
N LYS A 273 -14.90 -22.87 8.52
CA LYS A 273 -13.85 -23.37 7.62
C LYS A 273 -12.48 -22.80 7.94
N TRP A 274 -12.43 -21.49 8.22
CA TRP A 274 -11.19 -20.85 8.69
C TRP A 274 -10.72 -21.40 10.04
N MET A 275 -11.66 -21.68 10.96
CA MET A 275 -11.36 -22.27 12.28
C MET A 275 -10.91 -23.73 12.20
N GLU A 276 -11.46 -24.53 11.27
CA GLU A 276 -11.08 -25.92 11.05
C GLU A 276 -9.73 -26.05 10.33
N MET A 277 -9.30 -25.03 9.57
CA MET A 277 -8.10 -25.05 8.75
C MET A 277 -6.87 -25.46 9.58
N THR A 278 -6.15 -26.45 9.12
CA THR A 278 -4.86 -26.89 9.69
C THR A 278 -3.73 -25.95 9.26
N LYS A 279 -2.58 -26.05 9.90
CA LYS A 279 -1.40 -25.26 9.52
C LYS A 279 -0.91 -25.59 8.11
N GLU A 280 -0.99 -26.86 7.71
CA GLU A 280 -0.60 -27.31 6.37
C GLU A 280 -1.55 -26.74 5.32
N GLU A 281 -2.86 -26.83 5.54
CA GLU A 281 -3.87 -26.22 4.65
C GLU A 281 -3.72 -24.70 4.55
N PHE A 282 -3.38 -24.01 5.65
CA PHE A 282 -3.09 -22.58 5.64
C PHE A 282 -1.90 -22.26 4.73
N GLU A 283 -0.80 -23.00 4.87
CA GLU A 283 0.39 -22.80 4.04
C GLU A 283 0.10 -23.07 2.56
N ASP A 284 -0.64 -24.13 2.24
CA ASP A 284 -0.95 -24.50 0.87
C ASP A 284 -1.95 -23.53 0.22
N THR A 285 -3.00 -23.15 0.96
CA THR A 285 -4.06 -22.27 0.41
C THR A 285 -3.56 -20.83 0.22
N LEU A 286 -2.73 -20.33 1.13
CA LEU A 286 -2.38 -18.92 1.20
C LEU A 286 -0.95 -18.57 0.74
N HIS A 287 -0.16 -19.56 0.30
CA HIS A 287 1.26 -19.37 -0.05
C HIS A 287 1.54 -18.31 -1.14
N GLN A 288 0.54 -18.02 -1.98
CA GLN A 288 0.65 -17.01 -3.04
C GLN A 288 -0.14 -15.72 -2.75
N THR A 289 -0.62 -15.55 -1.53
CA THR A 289 -1.41 -14.38 -1.13
C THR A 289 -0.67 -13.53 -0.10
N PRO A 290 -1.01 -12.24 0.04
CA PRO A 290 -0.46 -11.40 1.12
C PRO A 290 -0.85 -11.90 2.52
N ILE A 291 -1.95 -12.64 2.65
CA ILE A 291 -2.49 -13.12 3.93
C ILE A 291 -1.49 -14.03 4.66
N LYS A 292 -0.66 -14.75 3.90
CA LYS A 292 0.39 -15.60 4.49
C LYS A 292 1.27 -14.84 5.51
N ARG A 293 1.44 -13.53 5.35
CA ARG A 293 2.26 -12.69 6.22
C ARG A 293 1.81 -12.69 7.68
N MET A 294 0.52 -12.81 7.95
CA MET A 294 0.02 -12.85 9.33
C MET A 294 0.47 -14.10 10.11
N GLY A 295 0.65 -15.22 9.40
CA GLY A 295 0.97 -16.53 9.98
C GLY A 295 -0.25 -17.23 10.58
N TYR A 296 -0.14 -18.55 10.70
CA TYR A 296 -1.22 -19.43 11.16
C TYR A 296 -1.71 -19.11 12.57
N ASP A 297 -0.78 -18.93 13.52
CA ASP A 297 -1.14 -18.69 14.92
C ASP A 297 -1.89 -17.37 15.10
N ARG A 298 -1.47 -16.31 14.36
CA ARG A 298 -2.14 -15.02 14.35
C ARG A 298 -3.52 -15.13 13.75
N MET A 299 -3.67 -15.84 12.65
CA MET A 299 -4.98 -16.11 12.03
C MET A 299 -5.93 -16.73 13.04
N LYS A 300 -5.51 -17.79 13.73
CA LYS A 300 -6.36 -18.48 14.74
C LYS A 300 -6.76 -17.55 15.88
N MET A 301 -5.79 -16.78 16.40
CA MET A 301 -6.07 -15.83 17.47
C MET A 301 -7.10 -14.77 17.05
N VAL A 302 -6.92 -14.15 15.88
CA VAL A 302 -7.85 -13.13 15.39
C VAL A 302 -9.24 -13.72 15.15
N LEU A 303 -9.35 -14.92 14.59
CA LEU A 303 -10.63 -15.61 14.40
C LEU A 303 -11.35 -15.85 15.72
N HIS A 304 -10.65 -16.32 16.77
CA HIS A 304 -11.27 -16.52 18.11
C HIS A 304 -11.80 -15.19 18.67
N LEU A 305 -11.05 -14.10 18.55
CA LEU A 305 -11.48 -12.78 19.02
C LEU A 305 -12.70 -12.27 18.27
N ILE A 306 -12.74 -12.45 16.96
CA ILE A 306 -13.89 -12.02 16.14
C ILE A 306 -15.16 -12.81 16.54
N GLN A 307 -15.06 -14.13 16.69
CA GLN A 307 -16.21 -14.97 17.07
C GLN A 307 -16.71 -14.68 18.48
N SER A 308 -15.82 -14.39 19.42
CA SER A 308 -16.20 -14.08 20.81
C SER A 308 -16.94 -12.74 20.98
N ASN A 309 -16.91 -11.89 19.95
CA ASN A 309 -17.53 -10.57 19.95
C ASN A 309 -18.72 -10.43 18.97
N GLN A 310 -19.17 -11.54 18.36
CA GLN A 310 -20.41 -11.62 17.58
C GLN A 310 -21.55 -12.10 18.48
#